data_3d9c5cff5d72493b802001aed06e95f9
#
_entry.id   3d9c5cff5d72493b802001aed06e95f9
#
_cell.length_a   1.000
_cell.length_b   1.000
_cell.length_c   1.000
_cell.angle_alpha   90.00
_cell.angle_beta   90.00
_cell.angle_gamma   90.00
#
_symmetry.space_group_name_H-M   'P 1'
#
loop_
_entity.id
_entity.type
_entity.pdbx_description
1 polymer ?
#
loop_
_entity_poly.entity_id
_entity_poly.type
_entity_poly.pdbx_seq_one_letter_code
_entity_poly.pdbx_strand_id
1 'polypeptide(L)'
;AGLPDTVRSIGVSTKKSSGDMALVVGLLSPNGTYDDVFLKNYFSMNYLDELKSIKGVGNVQEFGSDFAMRIWMDPTKMSQNKITASEVISAVSSQNKQIAAGNISSAPVDQNASFQYIITAKGRLVTEKEFGDIVLRTNDDGSMLRLKDVARIELGAKDYSFISRA
;
A
#
# COMPACT_ATOMS: atom_id res chain seq x y z
N ALA A 1 -34.61 -0.75 -1.23
CA ALA A 1 -33.81 -1.96 -1.44
C ALA A 1 -32.37 -1.62 -1.09
N GLY A 2 -31.85 -2.18 0.00
CA GLY A 2 -30.49 -1.90 0.46
C GLY A 2 -29.47 -2.72 -0.30
N LEU A 3 -28.36 -2.09 -0.66
CA LEU A 3 -27.18 -2.79 -1.20
C LEU A 3 -26.53 -3.61 -0.06
N PRO A 4 -25.99 -4.81 -0.36
CA PRO A 4 -25.19 -5.58 0.62
C PRO A 4 -24.05 -4.74 1.21
N ASP A 5 -23.70 -5.01 2.47
CA ASP A 5 -22.69 -4.21 3.19
C ASP A 5 -21.32 -4.20 2.51
N THR A 6 -20.92 -5.28 1.85
CA THR A 6 -19.72 -5.36 1.01
C THR A 6 -19.76 -4.41 -0.19
N VAL A 7 -20.92 -4.20 -0.80
CA VAL A 7 -21.08 -3.26 -1.92
C VAL A 7 -21.12 -1.82 -1.42
N ARG A 8 -21.64 -1.59 -0.22
CA ARG A 8 -21.62 -0.26 0.44
C ARG A 8 -20.20 0.19 0.77
N SER A 9 -19.35 -0.72 1.24
CA SER A 9 -17.97 -0.39 1.60
C SER A 9 -17.07 -0.11 0.39
N ILE A 10 -17.35 -0.75 -0.74
CA ILE A 10 -16.59 -0.57 -1.99
C ILE A 10 -17.15 0.60 -2.82
N GLY A 11 -18.45 0.87 -2.70
CA GLY A 11 -19.17 1.85 -3.51
C GLY A 11 -19.55 1.30 -4.89
N VAL A 12 -20.44 2.01 -5.57
CA VAL A 12 -20.83 1.74 -6.96
C VAL A 12 -20.49 2.97 -7.78
N SER A 13 -19.62 2.81 -8.77
CA SER A 13 -19.29 3.86 -9.72
C SER A 13 -19.75 3.45 -11.11
N THR A 14 -20.56 4.30 -11.73
CA THR A 14 -20.98 4.13 -13.12
C THR A 14 -20.36 5.22 -13.96
N LYS A 15 -19.68 4.85 -15.05
CA LYS A 15 -19.17 5.78 -16.06
C LYS A 15 -19.69 5.40 -17.43
N LYS A 16 -20.13 6.39 -18.19
CA LYS A 16 -20.43 6.19 -19.61
C LYS A 16 -19.10 6.17 -20.36
N SER A 17 -18.72 5.03 -20.91
CA SER A 17 -17.50 4.85 -21.69
C SER A 17 -17.82 4.09 -22.97
N SER A 18 -17.21 4.48 -24.09
CA SER A 18 -17.12 3.61 -25.27
C SER A 18 -16.23 2.43 -24.93
N GLY A 19 -16.63 1.23 -25.35
CA GLY A 19 -15.83 0.01 -25.13
C GLY A 19 -14.62 -0.10 -26.05
N ASP A 20 -14.48 0.82 -27.01
CA ASP A 20 -13.42 0.77 -28.02
C ASP A 20 -12.13 1.37 -27.50
N MET A 21 -11.03 0.66 -27.73
CA MET A 21 -9.69 1.10 -27.40
C MET A 21 -9.19 2.00 -28.54
N ALA A 22 -9.08 3.31 -28.28
CA ALA A 22 -8.69 4.30 -29.30
C ALA A 22 -7.19 4.36 -29.51
N LEU A 23 -6.40 4.18 -28.44
CA LEU A 23 -4.94 4.28 -28.48
C LEU A 23 -4.32 3.41 -27.39
N VAL A 24 -3.19 2.79 -27.70
CA VAL A 24 -2.33 2.09 -26.73
C VAL A 24 -0.96 2.76 -26.73
N VAL A 25 -0.50 3.15 -25.55
CA VAL A 25 0.81 3.74 -25.35
C VAL A 25 1.67 2.78 -24.52
N GLY A 26 2.82 2.39 -25.04
CA GLY A 26 3.79 1.53 -24.35
C GLY A 26 5.04 2.32 -23.96
N LEU A 27 5.49 2.14 -22.73
CA LEU A 27 6.77 2.64 -22.25
C LEU A 27 7.78 1.49 -22.25
N LEU A 28 8.90 1.68 -22.89
CA LEU A 28 9.93 0.65 -23.07
C LEU A 28 11.27 1.12 -22.53
N SER A 29 12.06 0.20 -22.00
CA SER A 29 13.46 0.40 -21.64
C SER A 29 14.35 -0.38 -22.63
N PRO A 30 14.86 0.22 -23.71
CA PRO A 30 15.57 -0.51 -24.77
C PRO A 30 16.81 -1.25 -24.27
N ASN A 31 17.44 -0.73 -23.23
CA ASN A 31 18.67 -1.29 -22.65
C ASN A 31 18.38 -2.19 -21.42
N GLY A 32 17.11 -2.44 -21.08
CA GLY A 32 16.75 -3.23 -19.91
C GLY A 32 17.19 -2.63 -18.57
N THR A 33 17.47 -1.32 -18.53
CA THR A 33 17.92 -0.61 -17.33
C THR A 33 16.85 -0.56 -16.26
N TYR A 34 15.59 -0.47 -16.67
CA TYR A 34 14.41 -0.38 -15.81
C TYR A 34 13.49 -1.57 -16.06
N ASP A 35 12.98 -2.15 -14.98
CA ASP A 35 12.01 -3.25 -15.06
C ASP A 35 10.58 -2.75 -15.33
N ASP A 36 9.70 -3.66 -15.69
CA ASP A 36 8.31 -3.38 -16.04
C ASP A 36 7.54 -2.71 -14.89
N VAL A 37 7.84 -3.09 -13.64
CA VAL A 37 7.18 -2.53 -12.46
C VAL A 37 7.57 -1.08 -12.26
N PHE A 38 8.86 -0.77 -12.44
CA PHE A 38 9.35 0.60 -12.38
C PHE A 38 8.73 1.46 -13.48
N LEU A 39 8.74 0.97 -14.74
CA LEU A 39 8.20 1.70 -15.88
C LEU A 39 6.71 2.01 -15.70
N LYS A 40 5.93 1.03 -15.23
CA LYS A 40 4.51 1.22 -14.95
C LYS A 40 4.28 2.26 -13.86
N ASN A 41 5.02 2.18 -12.76
CA ASN A 41 4.85 3.15 -11.66
C ASN A 41 5.33 4.55 -12.08
N TYR A 42 6.44 4.65 -12.83
CA TYR A 42 6.93 5.90 -13.39
C TYR A 42 5.88 6.56 -14.29
N PHE A 43 5.25 5.77 -15.16
CA PHE A 43 4.16 6.23 -16.03
C PHE A 43 2.96 6.72 -15.21
N SER A 44 2.53 5.95 -14.23
CA SER A 44 1.38 6.29 -13.38
C SER A 44 1.60 7.60 -12.61
N MET A 45 2.81 7.83 -12.12
CA MET A 45 3.13 9.02 -11.32
C MET A 45 3.32 10.29 -12.16
N ASN A 46 3.82 10.16 -13.39
CA ASN A 46 4.24 11.34 -14.16
C ASN A 46 3.30 11.66 -15.33
N TYR A 47 2.64 10.68 -15.93
CA TYR A 47 1.90 10.89 -17.18
C TYR A 47 0.40 10.59 -17.08
N LEU A 48 -0.03 9.79 -16.13
CA LEU A 48 -1.41 9.31 -16.07
C LEU A 48 -2.42 10.46 -15.93
N ASP A 49 -2.16 11.39 -15.05
CA ASP A 49 -3.07 12.50 -14.79
C ASP A 49 -3.08 13.51 -15.94
N GLU A 50 -1.94 13.69 -16.61
CA GLU A 50 -1.87 14.52 -17.82
C GLU A 50 -2.73 13.90 -18.94
N LEU A 51 -2.61 12.57 -19.16
CA LEU A 51 -3.41 11.88 -20.16
C LEU A 51 -4.91 11.94 -19.86
N LYS A 52 -5.30 11.78 -18.60
CA LYS A 52 -6.72 11.89 -18.17
C LYS A 52 -7.30 13.28 -18.37
N SER A 53 -6.46 14.32 -18.34
CA SER A 53 -6.89 15.71 -18.51
C SER A 53 -7.03 16.14 -19.96
N ILE A 54 -6.56 15.36 -20.93
CA ILE A 54 -6.69 15.67 -22.34
C ILE A 54 -8.17 15.63 -22.77
N LYS A 55 -8.63 16.71 -23.38
CA LYS A 55 -10.01 16.81 -23.88
C LYS A 55 -10.28 15.73 -24.92
N GLY A 56 -11.28 14.89 -24.66
CA GLY A 56 -11.67 13.78 -25.55
C GLY A 56 -11.20 12.41 -25.04
N VAL A 57 -10.33 12.35 -24.02
CA VAL A 57 -9.98 11.10 -23.35
C VAL A 57 -11.07 10.77 -22.34
N GLY A 58 -11.79 9.67 -22.57
CA GLY A 58 -12.87 9.22 -21.68
C GLY A 58 -12.41 8.39 -20.50
N ASN A 59 -11.49 7.45 -20.75
CA ASN A 59 -10.91 6.58 -19.73
C ASN A 59 -9.48 6.19 -20.11
N VAL A 60 -8.61 6.09 -19.12
CA VAL A 60 -7.25 5.57 -19.28
C VAL A 60 -7.14 4.33 -18.43
N GLN A 61 -6.88 3.20 -19.08
CA GLN A 61 -6.66 1.92 -18.42
C GLN A 61 -5.16 1.61 -18.40
N GLU A 62 -4.65 1.35 -17.23
CA GLU A 62 -3.25 0.99 -17.04
C GLU A 62 -3.10 -0.53 -17.03
N PHE A 63 -2.05 -1.03 -17.67
CA PHE A 63 -1.62 -2.41 -17.63
C PHE A 63 -0.29 -2.52 -16.90
N GLY A 64 -0.03 -3.63 -16.23
CA GLY A 64 1.16 -3.87 -15.44
C GLY A 64 0.89 -3.93 -13.95
N SER A 65 1.93 -4.13 -13.15
CA SER A 65 1.83 -4.30 -11.71
C SER A 65 2.36 -3.07 -10.96
N ASP A 66 1.68 -2.73 -9.87
CA ASP A 66 2.19 -1.75 -8.91
C ASP A 66 3.28 -2.35 -8.03
N PHE A 67 4.09 -1.49 -7.40
CA PHE A 67 4.93 -1.92 -6.30
C PHE A 67 4.10 -2.30 -5.08
N ALA A 68 4.52 -3.37 -4.44
CA ALA A 68 3.96 -3.79 -3.16
C ALA A 68 5.07 -4.34 -2.25
N MET A 69 4.90 -4.17 -0.95
CA MET A 69 5.74 -4.83 0.03
C MET A 69 5.31 -6.29 0.13
N ARG A 70 6.19 -7.21 -0.22
CA ARG A 70 5.95 -8.65 -0.20
C ARG A 70 6.56 -9.25 1.06
N ILE A 71 5.76 -10.04 1.76
CA ILE A 71 6.15 -10.72 2.99
C ILE A 71 6.11 -12.22 2.72
N TRP A 72 7.28 -12.84 2.61
CA TRP A 72 7.44 -14.27 2.41
C TRP A 72 7.63 -14.95 3.76
N MET A 73 6.55 -15.49 4.29
CA MET A 73 6.56 -16.17 5.57
C MET A 73 7.28 -17.51 5.48
N ASP A 74 8.15 -17.80 6.46
CA ASP A 74 8.86 -19.08 6.58
C ASP A 74 8.08 -20.00 7.53
N PRO A 75 7.46 -21.10 7.04
CA PRO A 75 6.65 -21.99 7.87
C PRO A 75 7.45 -22.64 9.00
N THR A 76 8.73 -22.93 8.77
CA THR A 76 9.59 -23.55 9.80
C THR A 76 9.83 -22.60 10.96
N LYS A 77 10.21 -21.36 10.65
CA LYS A 77 10.43 -20.32 11.67
C LYS A 77 9.14 -19.97 12.40
N MET A 78 8.02 -19.92 11.68
CA MET A 78 6.70 -19.68 12.27
C MET A 78 6.33 -20.80 13.26
N SER A 79 6.55 -22.06 12.90
CA SER A 79 6.30 -23.20 13.77
C SER A 79 7.18 -23.19 15.02
N GLN A 80 8.48 -22.92 14.86
CA GLN A 80 9.43 -22.79 15.98
C GLN A 80 9.02 -21.71 16.98
N ASN A 81 8.50 -20.58 16.48
CA ASN A 81 8.05 -19.46 17.30
C ASN A 81 6.58 -19.57 17.69
N LYS A 82 5.88 -20.63 17.34
CA LYS A 82 4.46 -20.89 17.64
C LYS A 82 3.58 -19.72 17.25
N ILE A 83 3.81 -19.16 16.03
CA ILE A 83 3.03 -18.05 15.48
C ILE A 83 2.28 -18.49 14.24
N THR A 84 1.06 -18.00 14.08
CA THR A 84 0.18 -18.31 12.95
C THR A 84 0.22 -17.21 11.88
N ALA A 85 -0.13 -17.53 10.64
CA ALA A 85 -0.24 -16.55 9.57
C ALA A 85 -1.28 -15.45 9.89
N SER A 86 -2.36 -15.81 10.57
CA SER A 86 -3.39 -14.87 10.99
C SER A 86 -2.87 -13.83 11.98
N GLU A 87 -2.03 -14.24 12.94
CA GLU A 87 -1.39 -13.33 13.88
C GLU A 87 -0.43 -12.36 13.16
N VAL A 88 0.34 -12.87 12.19
CA VAL A 88 1.22 -12.02 11.36
C VAL A 88 0.40 -10.99 10.59
N ILE A 89 -0.67 -11.39 9.91
CA ILE A 89 -1.56 -10.49 9.16
C ILE A 89 -2.16 -9.44 10.08
N SER A 90 -2.63 -9.83 11.25
CA SER A 90 -3.22 -8.93 12.25
C SER A 90 -2.20 -7.91 12.76
N ALA A 91 -0.97 -8.34 13.06
CA ALA A 91 0.11 -7.45 13.51
C ALA A 91 0.50 -6.45 12.44
N VAL A 92 0.65 -6.88 11.17
CA VAL A 92 0.93 -6.00 10.04
C VAL A 92 -0.20 -5.00 9.85
N SER A 93 -1.46 -5.45 9.85
CA SER A 93 -2.63 -4.59 9.67
C SER A 93 -2.79 -3.56 10.79
N SER A 94 -2.44 -3.90 12.02
CA SER A 94 -2.56 -2.98 13.17
C SER A 94 -1.45 -1.92 13.18
N GLN A 95 -0.24 -2.27 12.77
CA GLN A 95 0.92 -1.38 12.82
C GLN A 95 1.16 -0.58 11.53
N ASN A 96 0.61 -1.04 10.40
CA ASN A 96 0.67 -0.34 9.12
C ASN A 96 -0.60 0.47 8.85
N LYS A 97 -1.00 1.30 9.81
CA LYS A 97 -2.16 2.19 9.68
C LYS A 97 -1.74 3.64 9.61
N GLN A 98 -2.43 4.38 8.76
CA GLN A 98 -2.34 5.83 8.78
C GLN A 98 -3.33 6.36 9.83
N ILE A 99 -2.80 6.95 10.89
CA ILE A 99 -3.59 7.55 11.95
C ILE A 99 -3.56 9.06 11.74
N ALA A 100 -4.72 9.69 11.62
CA ALA A 100 -4.83 11.13 11.72
C ALA A 100 -4.60 11.50 13.19
N ALA A 101 -3.38 11.91 13.51
CA ALA A 101 -3.07 12.44 14.82
C ALA A 101 -3.68 13.85 14.91
N GLY A 102 -4.59 14.05 15.84
CA GLY A 102 -5.23 15.35 16.08
C GLY A 102 -4.26 16.38 16.67
N ASN A 103 -4.80 17.54 16.99
CA ASN A 103 -4.10 18.59 17.72
C ASN A 103 -4.46 18.52 19.20
N ILE A 104 -3.50 18.72 20.09
CA ILE A 104 -3.75 18.97 21.50
C ILE A 104 -4.01 20.48 21.64
N SER A 105 -5.01 20.85 22.44
CA SER A 105 -5.39 22.23 22.68
C SER A 105 -5.94 22.99 21.46
N SER A 106 -6.66 22.29 20.56
CA SER A 106 -7.50 22.94 19.56
C SER A 106 -8.86 23.32 20.17
N ALA A 107 -9.43 24.46 19.75
CA ALA A 107 -10.70 24.98 20.27
C ALA A 107 -11.85 23.91 20.24
N PRO A 108 -12.72 23.87 21.27
CA PRO A 108 -12.85 24.80 22.40
C PRO A 108 -11.88 24.51 23.55
N VAL A 109 -11.03 25.43 23.92
CA VAL A 109 -10.05 25.31 25.00
C VAL A 109 -10.35 26.33 26.06
N ASP A 110 -10.05 26.02 27.33
CA ASP A 110 -10.02 27.00 28.42
C ASP A 110 -9.04 28.13 28.07
N GLN A 111 -9.39 29.35 28.44
CA GLN A 111 -8.71 30.59 28.02
C GLN A 111 -7.22 30.71 28.39
N ASN A 112 -6.63 29.72 29.03
CA ASN A 112 -5.25 29.70 29.50
C ASN A 112 -4.30 28.79 28.66
N ALA A 113 -4.74 28.17 27.56
CA ALA A 113 -3.86 27.38 26.72
C ALA A 113 -3.06 28.28 25.77
N SER A 114 -1.85 28.64 26.17
CA SER A 114 -0.97 29.53 25.40
C SER A 114 -0.31 28.86 24.19
N PHE A 115 -0.41 27.55 24.03
CA PHE A 115 0.27 26.81 22.97
C PHE A 115 -0.61 25.68 22.40
N GLN A 116 -0.61 25.57 21.08
CA GLN A 116 -1.22 24.45 20.36
C GLN A 116 -0.12 23.50 19.91
N TYR A 117 -0.22 22.22 20.29
CA TYR A 117 0.71 21.19 19.85
C TYR A 117 0.08 20.33 18.75
N ILE A 118 0.76 20.26 17.62
CA ILE A 118 0.40 19.33 16.54
C ILE A 118 1.03 17.98 16.86
N ILE A 119 0.20 16.95 17.01
CA ILE A 119 0.69 15.58 17.16
C ILE A 119 0.94 15.04 15.76
N THR A 120 2.20 14.76 15.44
CA THR A 120 2.56 14.06 14.22
C THR A 120 2.73 12.59 14.52
N ALA A 121 1.86 11.74 13.96
CA ALA A 121 2.05 10.30 14.01
C ALA A 121 2.84 9.83 12.79
N LYS A 122 3.67 8.81 12.94
CA LYS A 122 4.29 8.13 11.83
C LYS A 122 3.19 7.53 10.93
N GLY A 123 3.23 7.82 9.64
CA GLY A 123 2.30 7.29 8.67
C GLY A 123 2.48 5.79 8.41
N ARG A 124 2.01 5.33 7.25
CA ARG A 124 2.24 3.96 6.81
C ARG A 124 3.72 3.65 6.70
N LEU A 125 4.08 2.40 6.95
CA LEU A 125 5.42 1.89 6.76
C LEU A 125 5.77 1.88 5.27
N VAL A 126 6.99 2.26 4.93
CA VAL A 126 7.43 2.45 3.54
C VAL A 126 8.59 1.54 3.19
N THR A 127 9.50 1.30 4.12
CA THR A 127 10.74 0.56 3.87
C THR A 127 10.66 -0.89 4.35
N GLU A 128 11.43 -1.78 3.71
CA GLU A 128 11.58 -3.18 4.12
C GLU A 128 12.01 -3.31 5.59
N LYS A 129 12.90 -2.40 6.02
CA LYS A 129 13.36 -2.36 7.42
C LYS A 129 12.23 -2.04 8.38
N GLU A 130 11.39 -1.05 8.06
CA GLU A 130 10.25 -0.69 8.90
C GLU A 130 9.25 -1.83 9.01
N PHE A 131 8.96 -2.52 7.90
CA PHE A 131 8.13 -3.71 7.93
C PHE A 131 8.78 -4.84 8.73
N GLY A 132 10.11 -5.03 8.60
CA GLY A 132 10.85 -6.02 9.36
C GLY A 132 10.82 -5.81 10.86
N ASP A 133 10.74 -4.57 11.28
CA ASP A 133 10.71 -4.19 12.70
C ASP A 133 9.30 -4.26 13.33
N ILE A 134 8.27 -4.62 12.57
CA ILE A 134 6.93 -4.90 13.12
C ILE A 134 7.03 -5.95 14.22
N VAL A 135 6.50 -5.62 15.40
CA VAL A 135 6.48 -6.54 16.53
C VAL A 135 5.28 -7.48 16.41
N LEU A 136 5.54 -8.78 16.35
CA LEU A 136 4.52 -9.82 16.29
C LEU A 136 4.06 -10.24 17.69
N ARG A 137 5.01 -10.38 18.60
CA ARG A 137 4.75 -10.75 20.00
C ARG A 137 5.88 -10.27 20.90
N THR A 138 5.54 -9.90 22.12
CA THR A 138 6.48 -9.71 23.21
C THR A 138 6.42 -10.91 24.14
N ASN A 139 7.56 -11.53 24.42
CA ASN A 139 7.66 -12.67 25.33
C ASN A 139 7.73 -12.18 26.78
N ASP A 140 7.52 -13.09 27.73
CA ASP A 140 7.54 -12.79 29.17
C ASP A 140 8.91 -12.33 29.68
N ASP A 141 9.98 -12.69 28.98
CA ASP A 141 11.35 -12.27 29.25
C ASP A 141 11.69 -10.87 28.71
N GLY A 142 10.72 -10.19 28.07
CA GLY A 142 10.90 -8.89 27.43
C GLY A 142 11.49 -8.95 26.02
N SER A 143 11.83 -10.12 25.49
CA SER A 143 12.28 -10.26 24.11
C SER A 143 11.09 -10.05 23.15
N MET A 144 11.38 -9.46 21.98
CA MET A 144 10.36 -9.16 20.95
C MET A 144 10.60 -10.03 19.73
N LEU A 145 9.59 -10.79 19.36
CA LEU A 145 9.54 -11.47 18.06
C LEU A 145 9.10 -10.46 17.00
N ARG A 146 9.94 -10.25 16.00
CA ARG A 146 9.68 -9.31 14.90
C ARG A 146 9.37 -10.02 13.59
N LEU A 147 8.76 -9.32 12.66
CA LEU A 147 8.39 -9.88 11.35
C LEU A 147 9.61 -10.42 10.58
N LYS A 148 10.77 -9.76 10.65
CA LYS A 148 12.02 -10.20 10.03
C LYS A 148 12.54 -11.54 10.55
N ASP A 149 12.13 -11.96 11.75
CA ASP A 149 12.58 -13.20 12.37
C ASP A 149 11.85 -14.42 11.77
N VAL A 150 10.65 -14.22 11.23
CA VAL A 150 9.79 -15.29 10.66
C VAL A 150 9.47 -15.11 9.18
N ALA A 151 9.90 -14.01 8.56
CA ALA A 151 9.60 -13.73 7.16
C ALA A 151 10.75 -12.97 6.47
N ARG A 152 10.85 -13.15 5.15
CA ARG A 152 11.63 -12.30 4.27
C ARG A 152 10.73 -11.21 3.70
N ILE A 153 11.22 -9.98 3.70
CA ILE A 153 10.47 -8.81 3.25
C ILE A 153 11.22 -8.22 2.07
N GLU A 154 10.52 -7.91 1.01
CA GLU A 154 11.08 -7.30 -0.19
C GLU A 154 10.05 -6.40 -0.88
N LEU A 155 10.53 -5.34 -1.51
CA LEU A 155 9.73 -4.52 -2.42
C LEU A 155 9.71 -5.20 -3.79
N GLY A 156 8.53 -5.49 -4.33
CA GLY A 156 8.39 -6.16 -5.62
C GLY A 156 7.06 -5.89 -6.28
N ALA A 157 6.77 -6.58 -7.37
CA ALA A 157 5.50 -6.47 -8.06
C ALA A 157 4.35 -6.99 -7.18
N LYS A 158 3.25 -6.25 -7.16
CA LYS A 158 2.02 -6.67 -6.48
C LYS A 158 1.44 -7.94 -7.08
N ASP A 159 1.51 -8.06 -8.40
CA ASP A 159 1.02 -9.19 -9.18
C ASP A 159 2.02 -9.53 -10.30
N TYR A 160 2.20 -10.81 -10.58
CA TYR A 160 3.04 -11.31 -11.68
C TYR A 160 2.22 -11.85 -12.86
N SER A 161 0.89 -11.71 -12.83
CA SER A 161 -0.01 -12.21 -13.88
C SER A 161 0.13 -11.43 -15.20
N PHE A 162 0.67 -10.22 -15.14
CA PHE A 162 0.84 -9.34 -16.29
C PHE A 162 2.33 -9.05 -16.52
N ILE A 163 3.07 -10.02 -17.06
CA ILE A 163 4.40 -9.77 -17.59
C ILE A 163 4.24 -9.50 -19.08
N SER A 164 4.32 -8.24 -19.49
CA SER A 164 4.46 -7.88 -20.90
C SER A 164 5.90 -8.16 -21.33
N ARG A 165 6.09 -9.14 -22.19
CA ARG A 165 7.37 -9.32 -22.91
C ARG A 165 7.18 -8.73 -24.30
N ALA A 166 7.94 -7.67 -24.58
CA ALA A 166 8.13 -7.17 -25.94
C ALA A 166 9.22 -7.95 -26.63
#